data_26db3e059e9bcc01299bedaadcb1b019
#
_entry.id   26db3e059e9bcc01299bedaadcb1b019
#
_cell.length_a   1.000
_cell.length_b   1.000
_cell.length_c   1.000
_cell.angle_alpha   90.00
_cell.angle_beta   90.00
_cell.angle_gamma   90.00
#
_symmetry.space_group_name_H-M   'P 1'
#
loop_
_entity.id
_entity.type
_entity.pdbx_description
1 polymer ?
#
loop_
_entity_poly.entity_id
_entity_poly.type
_entity_poly.pdbx_seq_one_letter_code
_entity_poly.pdbx_strand_id
1 'polypeptide(L)'
;CPYPDRHIDHQAVFQAVMVASRPVRAGSDIELLAAYETPSETQWNAPHIEPNFTPNWVVDISDQIETKIEAFQCFESQISEPYGSRSAEAVRAMAIFRGSQSGFPYGEGFHVIRMRT
;
A
#
# COMPACT_ATOMS: atom_id res chain seq x y z
N CYS A 1 6.59 -3.92 -0.48
CA CYS A 1 6.23 -4.60 0.78
C CYS A 1 5.12 -3.83 1.49
N PRO A 2 4.35 -4.46 2.39
CA PRO A 2 3.38 -3.74 3.20
C PRO A 2 4.07 -2.73 4.13
N TYR A 3 3.38 -1.62 4.42
CA TYR A 3 3.80 -0.71 5.47
C TYR A 3 3.74 -1.43 6.84
N PRO A 4 4.70 -1.21 7.75
CA PRO A 4 4.73 -1.89 9.05
C PRO A 4 3.72 -1.27 10.03
N ASP A 5 2.46 -1.57 9.81
CA ASP A 5 1.35 -1.15 10.66
C ASP A 5 1.16 -2.07 11.90
N ARG A 6 -0.05 -2.16 12.44
CA ARG A 6 -0.32 -2.98 13.64
C ARG A 6 -0.42 -4.47 13.36
N HIS A 7 -0.52 -4.90 12.11
CA HIS A 7 -0.59 -6.30 11.77
C HIS A 7 0.78 -6.97 11.93
N ILE A 8 0.85 -8.02 12.72
CA ILE A 8 2.10 -8.76 13.00
C ILE A 8 2.78 -9.22 11.71
N ASP A 9 2.02 -9.76 10.76
CA ASP A 9 2.57 -10.26 9.49
C ASP A 9 3.14 -9.12 8.64
N HIS A 10 2.50 -7.94 8.65
CA HIS A 10 3.03 -6.78 7.92
C HIS A 10 4.38 -6.33 8.49
N GLN A 11 4.50 -6.31 9.82
CA GLN A 11 5.76 -5.99 10.50
C GLN A 11 6.85 -7.00 10.19
N ALA A 12 6.52 -8.31 10.26
CA ALA A 12 7.46 -9.39 9.97
C ALA A 12 7.95 -9.34 8.52
N VAL A 13 7.03 -9.16 7.56
CA VAL A 13 7.38 -9.05 6.13
C VAL A 13 8.22 -7.80 5.88
N PHE A 14 7.84 -6.65 6.45
CA PHE A 14 8.61 -5.42 6.31
C PHE A 14 10.05 -5.59 6.81
N GLN A 15 10.22 -6.14 8.01
CA GLN A 15 11.56 -6.38 8.58
C GLN A 15 12.38 -7.35 7.72
N ALA A 16 11.78 -8.44 7.26
CA ALA A 16 12.45 -9.40 6.37
C ALA A 16 12.90 -8.75 5.06
N VAL A 17 12.02 -7.95 4.46
CA VAL A 17 12.34 -7.20 3.23
C VAL A 17 13.46 -6.20 3.47
N MET A 18 13.43 -5.45 4.58
CA MET A 18 14.50 -4.50 4.91
C MET A 18 15.87 -5.17 5.08
N VAL A 19 15.90 -6.39 5.61
CA VAL A 19 17.13 -7.17 5.71
C VAL A 19 17.60 -7.68 4.35
N ALA A 20 16.68 -8.30 3.59
CA ALA A 20 16.98 -8.91 2.29
C ALA A 20 17.37 -7.88 1.22
N SER A 21 16.79 -6.68 1.29
CA SER A 21 17.03 -5.60 0.33
C SER A 21 18.23 -4.72 0.63
N ARG A 22 19.06 -5.07 1.63
CA ARG A 22 20.33 -4.33 1.86
C ARG A 22 21.13 -4.25 0.56
N PRO A 23 21.78 -3.10 0.24
CA PRO A 23 22.48 -2.91 -1.03
C PRO A 23 23.81 -3.67 -1.08
N VAL A 24 23.76 -4.97 -0.74
CA VAL A 24 24.87 -5.90 -0.75
C VAL A 24 24.45 -7.21 -1.40
N ARG A 25 25.33 -7.85 -2.17
CA ARG A 25 25.04 -9.10 -2.89
C ARG A 25 23.78 -8.95 -3.77
N ALA A 26 22.84 -9.89 -3.74
CA ALA A 26 21.60 -9.85 -4.52
C ALA A 26 20.72 -8.64 -4.20
N GLY A 27 20.79 -8.10 -3.00
CA GLY A 27 20.04 -6.88 -2.64
C GLY A 27 20.53 -5.62 -3.35
N SER A 28 21.74 -5.65 -3.93
CA SER A 28 22.26 -4.55 -4.77
C SER A 28 21.55 -4.45 -6.12
N ASP A 29 20.90 -5.51 -6.58
CA ASP A 29 20.22 -5.55 -7.88
C ASP A 29 18.78 -5.02 -7.82
N ILE A 30 18.29 -4.77 -6.61
CA ILE A 30 16.95 -4.18 -6.41
C ILE A 30 16.97 -2.71 -6.82
N GLU A 31 16.22 -2.37 -7.86
CA GLU A 31 16.12 -1.01 -8.40
C GLU A 31 15.16 -0.14 -7.59
N LEU A 32 14.04 -0.73 -7.16
CA LEU A 32 12.99 -0.02 -6.41
C LEU A 32 12.57 -0.80 -5.17
N LEU A 33 12.62 -0.14 -4.03
CA LEU A 33 12.06 -0.60 -2.77
C LEU A 33 11.03 0.41 -2.30
N ALA A 34 9.78 -0.01 -2.21
CA ALA A 34 8.68 0.83 -1.75
C ALA A 34 7.74 0.06 -0.81
N ALA A 35 7.12 0.79 0.10
CA ALA A 35 6.04 0.30 0.94
C ALA A 35 4.69 0.77 0.41
N TYR A 36 3.65 -0.05 0.59
CA TYR A 36 2.27 0.25 0.25
C TYR A 36 1.37 0.20 1.48
N GLU A 37 0.27 0.93 1.43
CA GLU A 37 -0.76 0.90 2.48
C GLU A 37 -1.70 -0.28 2.30
N THR A 38 -2.18 -0.82 3.43
CA THR A 38 -3.15 -1.90 3.47
C THR A 38 -4.47 -1.39 4.04
N PRO A 39 -5.61 -1.55 3.33
CA PRO A 39 -6.91 -1.16 3.85
C PRO A 39 -7.16 -1.74 5.24
N SER A 40 -7.74 -0.96 6.11
CA SER A 40 -8.03 -1.21 7.52
C SER A 40 -6.81 -1.11 8.46
N GLU A 41 -5.71 -1.78 8.15
CA GLU A 41 -4.60 -1.94 9.09
C GLU A 41 -3.71 -0.68 9.14
N THR A 42 -3.36 -0.13 7.98
CA THR A 42 -2.50 1.06 7.91
C THR A 42 -3.18 2.28 8.54
N GLN A 43 -4.49 2.46 8.32
CA GLN A 43 -5.27 3.56 8.88
C GLN A 43 -5.56 3.40 10.38
N TRP A 44 -5.47 2.17 10.90
CA TRP A 44 -5.63 1.87 12.32
C TRP A 44 -4.35 2.06 13.16
N ASN A 45 -3.32 2.63 12.60
CA ASN A 45 -1.98 2.72 13.21
C ASN A 45 -1.78 3.90 14.16
N ALA A 46 -2.82 4.35 14.86
CA ALA A 46 -2.74 5.44 15.85
C ALA A 46 -1.94 6.67 15.34
N PRO A 47 -2.39 7.35 14.28
CA PRO A 47 -1.58 8.34 13.53
C PRO A 47 -1.16 9.56 14.35
N HIS A 48 -1.75 9.78 15.52
CA HIS A 48 -1.38 10.88 16.42
C HIS A 48 -0.29 10.51 17.43
N ILE A 49 0.05 9.24 17.51
CA ILE A 49 1.01 8.70 18.50
C ILE A 49 2.24 8.13 17.80
N GLU A 50 2.05 7.51 16.65
CA GLU A 50 3.10 6.87 15.87
C GLU A 50 3.17 7.45 14.44
N PRO A 51 4.33 7.30 13.77
CA PRO A 51 4.44 7.70 12.37
C PRO A 51 3.36 7.05 11.52
N ASN A 52 2.68 7.85 10.72
CA ASN A 52 1.64 7.39 9.81
C ASN A 52 2.22 7.11 8.42
N PHE A 53 1.52 6.30 7.64
CA PHE A 53 1.85 6.11 6.23
C PHE A 53 1.69 7.43 5.47
N THR A 54 2.79 7.88 4.87
CA THR A 54 2.82 9.09 4.05
C THR A 54 3.41 8.74 2.70
N PRO A 55 2.58 8.57 1.66
CA PRO A 55 3.09 8.26 0.32
C PRO A 55 3.86 9.45 -0.24
N ASN A 56 4.97 9.15 -0.92
CA ASN A 56 5.78 10.11 -1.67
C ASN A 56 5.81 9.81 -3.17
N TRP A 57 5.12 8.78 -3.59
CA TRP A 57 4.95 8.38 -4.98
C TRP A 57 3.52 7.89 -5.21
N VAL A 58 2.84 8.42 -6.22
CA VAL A 58 1.49 8.01 -6.61
C VAL A 58 1.55 7.51 -8.04
N VAL A 59 1.08 6.29 -8.24
CA VAL A 59 0.98 5.66 -9.57
C VAL A 59 -0.44 5.85 -10.08
N ASP A 60 -0.58 6.31 -11.33
CA ASP A 60 -1.87 6.33 -12.02
C ASP A 60 -2.35 4.91 -12.29
N ILE A 61 -3.51 4.57 -11.75
CA ILE A 61 -4.18 3.28 -11.93
C ILE A 61 -5.55 3.43 -12.59
N SER A 62 -5.78 4.53 -13.29
CA SER A 62 -7.10 4.85 -13.87
C SER A 62 -7.61 3.76 -14.80
N ASP A 63 -6.74 3.15 -15.60
CA ASP A 63 -7.09 2.06 -16.50
C ASP A 63 -7.16 0.69 -15.80
N GLN A 64 -6.69 0.57 -14.56
CA GLN A 64 -6.59 -0.69 -13.81
C GLN A 64 -7.55 -0.77 -12.62
N ILE A 65 -8.32 0.27 -12.33
CA ILE A 65 -9.15 0.32 -11.11
C ILE A 65 -10.17 -0.82 -11.05
N GLU A 66 -10.81 -1.17 -12.16
CA GLU A 66 -11.78 -2.26 -12.17
C GLU A 66 -11.09 -3.61 -11.95
N THR A 67 -9.96 -3.85 -12.61
CA THR A 67 -9.14 -5.05 -12.39
C THR A 67 -8.70 -5.17 -10.93
N LYS A 68 -8.31 -4.05 -10.30
CA LYS A 68 -7.96 -4.02 -8.88
C LYS A 68 -9.13 -4.43 -7.99
N ILE A 69 -10.32 -3.90 -8.26
CA ILE A 69 -11.53 -4.24 -7.50
C ILE A 69 -11.91 -5.72 -7.70
N GLU A 70 -11.89 -6.21 -8.93
CA GLU A 70 -12.16 -7.62 -9.23
C GLU A 70 -11.15 -8.54 -8.51
N ALA A 71 -9.87 -8.24 -8.59
CA ALA A 71 -8.82 -8.99 -7.90
C ALA A 71 -9.01 -8.98 -6.38
N PHE A 72 -9.39 -7.83 -5.81
CA PHE A 72 -9.69 -7.71 -4.39
C PHE A 72 -10.87 -8.59 -3.99
N GLN A 73 -11.93 -8.62 -4.79
CA GLN A 73 -13.13 -9.44 -4.54
C GLN A 73 -12.87 -10.95 -4.57
N CYS A 74 -11.77 -11.40 -5.16
CA CYS A 74 -11.37 -12.82 -5.09
C CYS A 74 -10.97 -13.27 -3.68
N PHE A 75 -10.68 -12.34 -2.76
CA PHE A 75 -10.37 -12.64 -1.37
C PHE A 75 -11.63 -12.62 -0.50
N GLU A 76 -12.59 -13.49 -0.78
CA GLU A 76 -13.92 -13.51 -0.17
C GLU A 76 -13.90 -13.44 1.37
N SER A 77 -12.94 -14.11 2.03
CA SER A 77 -12.81 -14.09 3.48
C SER A 77 -12.32 -12.76 4.05
N GLN A 78 -11.84 -11.85 3.21
CA GLN A 78 -11.29 -10.55 3.60
C GLN A 78 -12.23 -9.38 3.31
N ILE A 79 -13.27 -9.61 2.51
CA ILE A 79 -14.24 -8.58 2.15
C ILE A 79 -15.11 -8.26 3.36
N SER A 80 -15.23 -7.00 3.68
CA SER A 80 -16.16 -6.54 4.71
C SER A 80 -17.51 -6.13 4.10
N GLU A 81 -18.54 -6.09 4.94
CA GLU A 81 -19.86 -5.55 4.62
C GLU A 81 -19.75 -4.12 4.04
N PRO A 82 -20.77 -3.65 3.31
CA PRO A 82 -20.83 -2.28 2.85
C PRO A 82 -20.47 -1.29 3.98
N TYR A 83 -19.67 -0.28 3.66
CA TYR A 83 -19.09 0.71 4.59
C TYR A 83 -17.93 0.21 5.46
N GLY A 84 -17.55 -1.06 5.39
CA GLY A 84 -16.35 -1.56 6.03
C GLY A 84 -15.08 -1.09 5.30
N SER A 85 -13.98 -0.97 6.01
CA SER A 85 -12.68 -0.53 5.46
C SER A 85 -12.12 -1.45 4.37
N ARG A 86 -12.64 -2.69 4.30
CA ARG A 86 -12.31 -3.68 3.28
C ARG A 86 -13.49 -3.96 2.35
N SER A 87 -14.28 -2.94 2.02
CA SER A 87 -15.29 -2.99 0.96
C SER A 87 -14.72 -2.52 -0.37
N ALA A 88 -15.34 -2.90 -1.48
CA ALA A 88 -14.98 -2.41 -2.82
C ALA A 88 -15.08 -0.88 -2.91
N GLU A 89 -16.09 -0.31 -2.26
CA GLU A 89 -16.32 1.14 -2.18
C GLU A 89 -15.17 1.83 -1.43
N ALA A 90 -14.71 1.28 -0.31
CA ALA A 90 -13.59 1.85 0.45
C ALA A 90 -12.28 1.79 -0.33
N VAL A 91 -12.00 0.68 -1.01
CA VAL A 91 -10.82 0.54 -1.88
C VAL A 91 -10.86 1.55 -3.02
N ARG A 92 -12.02 1.72 -3.66
CA ARG A 92 -12.21 2.71 -4.73
C ARG A 92 -12.07 4.14 -4.21
N ALA A 93 -12.66 4.45 -3.06
CA ALA A 93 -12.57 5.78 -2.44
C ALA A 93 -11.12 6.14 -2.10
N MET A 94 -10.34 5.17 -1.61
CA MET A 94 -8.91 5.37 -1.35
C MET A 94 -8.14 5.64 -2.64
N ALA A 95 -8.44 4.93 -3.73
CA ALA A 95 -7.83 5.18 -5.02
C ALA A 95 -8.16 6.58 -5.58
N ILE A 96 -9.41 7.04 -5.43
CA ILE A 96 -9.82 8.42 -5.76
C ILE A 96 -9.03 9.42 -4.93
N PHE A 97 -8.94 9.20 -3.62
CA PHE A 97 -8.21 10.11 -2.73
C PHE A 97 -6.73 10.21 -3.12
N ARG A 98 -6.06 9.09 -3.38
CA ARG A 98 -4.65 9.08 -3.80
C ARG A 98 -4.44 9.71 -5.18
N GLY A 99 -5.33 9.40 -6.12
CA GLY A 99 -5.29 9.99 -7.46
C GLY A 99 -5.43 11.50 -7.44
N SER A 100 -6.37 12.02 -6.64
CA SER A 100 -6.63 13.46 -6.51
C SER A 100 -5.41 14.26 -6.04
N GLN A 101 -4.52 13.64 -5.27
CA GLN A 101 -3.28 14.27 -4.79
C GLN A 101 -2.24 14.48 -5.91
N SER A 102 -2.41 13.82 -7.05
CA SER A 102 -1.48 13.86 -8.18
C SER A 102 -2.14 14.16 -9.53
N GLY A 103 -3.43 14.53 -9.52
CA GLY A 103 -4.17 14.90 -10.73
C GLY A 103 -4.66 13.72 -11.57
N PHE A 104 -4.77 12.52 -10.98
CA PHE A 104 -5.31 11.31 -11.62
C PHE A 104 -6.74 11.01 -11.14
N PRO A 105 -7.60 10.41 -11.97
CA PRO A 105 -8.90 9.90 -11.52
C PRO A 105 -8.77 8.87 -10.42
N TYR A 106 -7.80 7.93 -10.56
CA TYR A 106 -7.48 6.91 -9.57
C TYR A 106 -5.97 6.77 -9.42
N GLY A 107 -5.49 6.68 -8.20
CA GLY A 107 -4.08 6.51 -7.89
C GLY A 107 -3.83 5.44 -6.84
N GLU A 108 -2.62 4.90 -6.82
CA GLU A 108 -2.12 4.05 -5.75
C GLU A 108 -0.90 4.68 -5.12
N GLY A 109 -0.93 4.82 -3.79
CA GLY A 109 0.12 5.50 -3.03
C GLY A 109 1.19 4.53 -2.56
N PHE A 110 2.45 4.92 -2.78
CA PHE A 110 3.63 4.22 -2.29
C PHE A 110 4.54 5.15 -1.51
N HIS A 111 5.24 4.60 -0.53
CA HIS A 111 6.37 5.27 0.11
C HIS A 111 7.66 4.65 -0.41
N VAL A 112 8.36 5.37 -1.26
CA VAL A 112 9.66 4.93 -1.79
C VAL A 112 10.71 5.04 -0.68
N ILE A 113 11.28 3.90 -0.33
CA ILE A 113 12.34 3.75 0.68
C ILE A 113 13.70 3.92 0.01
N ARG A 114 13.84 3.33 -1.18
CA ARG A 114 15.06 3.42 -2.00
C ARG A 114 14.72 3.24 -3.47
N MET A 115 15.31 4.10 -4.31
CA MET A 115 15.30 3.96 -5.76
C MET A 115 16.72 4.14 -6.29
N ARG A 116 17.10 3.33 -7.26
CA ARG A 116 18.33 3.46 -8.04
C ARG A 116 17.98 3.83 -9.47
N THR A 117 18.69 4.78 -10.01
CA THR A 117 18.57 5.24 -11.41
C THR A 117 19.85 4.95 -12.17
#